data_39bb8554560b1f7f909657e927a222dd
#
_entry.id   39bb8554560b1f7f909657e927a222dd
#
_cell.length_a   1.000
_cell.length_b   1.000
_cell.length_c   1.000
_cell.angle_alpha   90.00
_cell.angle_beta   90.00
_cell.angle_gamma   90.00
#
_symmetry.space_group_name_H-M   'P 1'
#
loop_
_entity.id
_entity.type
_entity.pdbx_description
1 polymer ?
#
loop_
_entity_poly.entity_id
_entity_poly.type
_entity_poly.pdbx_seq_one_letter_code
_entity_poly.pdbx_strand_id
1 'polypeptide(L)'
;MTEYAETSPGLAIVALLLLPTLVIACTVAGMVSLRRVGLGLQRWRLALAGGLLALTVFVIMLWAPVVPQETGVDLYCDQAFLAITLHGSSGNAFPKWAVMCRSAAVGHLVVSSGLTVAWLAWCLLQTVSGRRR
;
A
#
# COMPACT_ATOMS: atom_id res chain seq x y z
N MET A 1 12.19 31.89 -9.92
CA MET A 1 12.85 30.67 -9.44
C MET A 1 11.93 29.51 -9.76
N THR A 2 12.34 28.65 -10.65
CA THR A 2 11.57 27.43 -10.98
C THR A 2 11.83 26.41 -9.87
N GLU A 3 10.78 26.13 -9.08
CA GLU A 3 10.81 25.10 -8.05
C GLU A 3 10.70 23.75 -8.75
N TYR A 4 11.80 22.99 -8.78
CA TYR A 4 11.84 21.65 -9.33
C TYR A 4 11.89 20.63 -8.20
N ALA A 5 10.97 19.66 -8.24
CA ALA A 5 11.11 18.43 -7.51
C ALA A 5 11.46 17.31 -8.49
N GLU A 6 12.41 16.49 -8.11
CA GLU A 6 12.86 15.37 -8.93
C GLU A 6 12.33 14.06 -8.36
N THR A 7 11.98 13.13 -9.25
CA THR A 7 11.65 11.76 -8.87
C THR A 7 12.88 10.88 -9.00
N SER A 8 13.09 9.97 -8.07
CA SER A 8 14.17 8.99 -8.17
C SER A 8 13.66 7.71 -8.86
N PRO A 9 13.97 7.51 -10.15
CA PRO A 9 13.46 6.36 -10.89
C PRO A 9 13.92 5.02 -10.28
N GLY A 10 15.13 4.97 -9.73
CA GLY A 10 15.64 3.77 -9.07
C GLY A 10 14.83 3.40 -7.82
N LEU A 11 14.54 4.37 -6.95
CA LEU A 11 13.70 4.15 -5.76
C LEU A 11 12.25 3.83 -6.15
N ALA A 12 11.73 4.44 -7.21
CA ALA A 12 10.39 4.14 -7.70
C ALA A 12 10.28 2.68 -8.18
N ILE A 13 11.25 2.18 -8.91
CA ILE A 13 11.28 0.78 -9.37
C ILE A 13 11.39 -0.16 -8.16
N VAL A 14 12.26 0.14 -7.20
CA VAL A 14 12.39 -0.66 -5.98
C VAL A 14 11.08 -0.68 -5.20
N ALA A 15 10.43 0.46 -5.01
CA ALA A 15 9.13 0.53 -4.34
C ALA A 15 8.05 -0.26 -5.09
N LEU A 16 8.01 -0.13 -6.42
CA LEU A 16 7.05 -0.84 -7.27
C LEU A 16 7.20 -2.36 -7.22
N LEU A 17 8.41 -2.86 -7.06
CA LEU A 17 8.67 -4.30 -6.99
C LEU A 17 8.56 -4.83 -5.55
N LEU A 18 9.13 -4.11 -4.59
CA LEU A 18 9.27 -4.58 -3.20
C LEU A 18 7.96 -4.52 -2.43
N LEU A 19 7.18 -3.45 -2.58
CA LEU A 19 5.92 -3.30 -1.86
C LEU A 19 4.87 -4.37 -2.23
N PRO A 20 4.55 -4.60 -3.51
CA PRO A 20 3.63 -5.68 -3.87
C PRO A 20 4.15 -7.05 -3.48
N THR A 21 5.45 -7.30 -3.61
CA THR A 21 6.06 -8.58 -3.23
C THR A 21 5.89 -8.85 -1.75
N LEU A 22 6.09 -7.85 -0.89
CA LEU A 22 5.85 -7.99 0.55
C LEU A 22 4.38 -8.28 0.85
N VAL A 23 3.45 -7.57 0.20
CA VAL A 23 2.02 -7.80 0.40
C VAL A 23 1.62 -9.20 -0.06
N ILE A 24 2.13 -9.67 -1.19
CA ILE A 24 1.90 -11.02 -1.68
C ILE A 24 2.47 -12.06 -0.70
N ALA A 25 3.70 -11.88 -0.24
CA ALA A 25 4.32 -12.78 0.73
C ALA A 25 3.53 -12.86 2.03
N CYS A 26 3.07 -11.72 2.56
CA CYS A 26 2.21 -11.67 3.74
C CYS A 26 0.87 -12.38 3.51
N THR A 27 0.26 -12.18 2.34
CA THR A 27 -1.01 -12.81 1.97
C THR A 27 -0.86 -14.34 1.89
N VAL A 28 0.19 -14.82 1.24
CA VAL A 28 0.50 -16.25 1.12
C VAL A 28 0.78 -16.85 2.50
N ALA A 29 1.59 -16.19 3.33
CA ALA A 29 1.89 -16.64 4.69
C ALA A 29 0.62 -16.77 5.55
N GLY A 30 -0.28 -15.79 5.49
CA GLY A 30 -1.58 -15.81 6.16
C GLY A 30 -2.44 -17.00 5.69
N MET A 31 -2.51 -17.24 4.39
CA MET A 31 -3.27 -18.35 3.79
C MET A 31 -2.72 -19.72 4.18
N VAL A 32 -1.40 -19.88 4.16
CA VAL A 32 -0.74 -21.12 4.58
C VAL A 32 -1.00 -21.39 6.07
N SER A 33 -0.93 -20.37 6.91
CA SER A 33 -1.21 -20.48 8.34
C SER A 33 -2.64 -20.95 8.61
N LEU A 34 -3.62 -20.38 7.91
CA LEU A 34 -5.03 -20.78 8.00
C LEU A 34 -5.27 -22.22 7.54
N ARG A 35 -4.61 -22.64 6.49
CA ARG A 35 -4.73 -24.01 5.97
C ARG A 35 -4.21 -25.05 6.96
N ARG A 36 -3.12 -24.73 7.68
CA ARG A 36 -2.55 -25.62 8.71
C ARG A 36 -3.45 -25.84 9.91
N VAL A 37 -4.35 -24.91 10.19
CA VAL A 37 -5.30 -24.98 11.31
C VAL A 37 -6.57 -25.78 10.95
N GLY A 38 -6.73 -26.22 9.69
CA GLY A 38 -7.86 -27.04 9.28
C GLY A 38 -9.20 -26.28 9.30
N LEU A 39 -9.21 -24.98 8.97
CA LEU A 39 -10.43 -24.22 8.85
C LEU A 39 -11.36 -24.82 7.80
N GLY A 40 -12.67 -24.82 8.12
CA GLY A 40 -13.70 -25.25 7.19
C GLY A 40 -13.64 -24.50 5.86
N LEU A 41 -14.04 -25.16 4.77
CA LEU A 41 -13.96 -24.67 3.40
C LEU A 41 -14.53 -23.25 3.22
N GLN A 42 -15.63 -22.92 3.89
CA GLN A 42 -16.27 -21.60 3.82
C GLN A 42 -15.39 -20.49 4.38
N ARG A 43 -14.77 -20.70 5.54
CA ARG A 43 -13.88 -19.72 6.18
C ARG A 43 -12.62 -19.53 5.36
N TRP A 44 -12.11 -20.59 4.76
CA TRP A 44 -10.95 -20.50 3.88
C TRP A 44 -11.26 -19.68 2.61
N ARG A 45 -12.45 -19.85 2.01
CA ARG A 45 -12.90 -19.03 0.87
C ARG A 45 -13.01 -17.56 1.24
N LEU A 46 -13.55 -17.24 2.41
CA LEU A 46 -13.62 -15.86 2.91
C LEU A 46 -12.22 -15.26 3.13
N ALA A 47 -11.30 -16.04 3.68
CA ALA A 47 -9.91 -15.60 3.86
C ALA A 47 -9.23 -15.31 2.51
N LEU A 48 -9.45 -16.18 1.52
CA LEU A 48 -8.90 -16.00 0.17
C LEU A 48 -9.49 -14.77 -0.50
N ALA A 49 -10.80 -14.59 -0.44
CA ALA A 49 -11.47 -13.42 -0.99
C ALA A 49 -10.98 -12.12 -0.34
N GLY A 50 -10.84 -12.10 1.00
CA GLY A 50 -10.30 -10.96 1.73
C GLY A 50 -8.86 -10.64 1.37
N GLY A 51 -8.00 -11.64 1.23
CA GLY A 51 -6.61 -11.47 0.81
C GLY A 51 -6.48 -10.94 -0.62
N LEU A 52 -7.28 -11.47 -1.55
CA LEU A 52 -7.32 -10.99 -2.93
C LEU A 52 -7.84 -9.55 -3.00
N LEU A 53 -8.87 -9.22 -2.22
CA LEU A 53 -9.40 -7.85 -2.14
C LEU A 53 -8.33 -6.89 -1.62
N ALA A 54 -7.65 -7.22 -0.52
CA ALA A 54 -6.59 -6.38 0.05
C ALA A 54 -5.44 -6.17 -0.95
N LEU A 55 -5.02 -7.22 -1.64
CA LEU A 55 -3.99 -7.13 -2.67
C LEU A 55 -4.44 -6.26 -3.85
N THR A 56 -5.67 -6.43 -4.32
CA THR A 56 -6.22 -5.65 -5.43
C THR A 56 -6.29 -4.17 -5.06
N VAL A 57 -6.80 -3.83 -3.88
CA VAL A 57 -6.86 -2.45 -3.39
C VAL A 57 -5.45 -1.87 -3.27
N PHE A 58 -4.48 -2.63 -2.77
CA PHE A 58 -3.11 -2.17 -2.66
C PHE A 58 -2.50 -1.85 -4.03
N VAL A 59 -2.66 -2.72 -5.01
CA VAL A 59 -2.14 -2.52 -6.38
C VAL A 59 -2.81 -1.30 -7.03
N ILE A 60 -4.14 -1.19 -6.91
CA ILE A 60 -4.87 -0.03 -7.46
C ILE A 60 -4.38 1.26 -6.81
N MET A 61 -4.25 1.30 -5.48
CA MET A 61 -3.78 2.50 -4.76
C MET A 61 -2.33 2.86 -5.07
N LEU A 62 -1.50 1.89 -5.40
CA LEU A 62 -0.11 2.14 -5.82
C LEU A 62 -0.03 2.79 -7.21
N TRP A 63 -0.93 2.42 -8.12
CA TRP A 63 -0.98 2.93 -9.50
C TRP A 63 -1.91 4.12 -9.68
N ALA A 64 -2.83 4.36 -8.74
CA ALA A 64 -3.76 5.46 -8.84
C ALA A 64 -3.03 6.81 -8.83
N PRO A 65 -3.45 7.77 -9.66
CA PRO A 65 -2.97 9.14 -9.58
C PRO A 65 -3.38 9.72 -8.23
N VAL A 66 -2.46 10.42 -7.61
CA VAL A 66 -2.70 11.05 -6.30
C VAL A 66 -3.28 12.44 -6.51
N VAL A 67 -4.45 12.67 -5.93
CA VAL A 67 -5.08 13.99 -5.93
C VAL A 67 -5.11 14.50 -4.48
N PRO A 68 -4.31 15.52 -4.14
CA PRO A 68 -4.36 16.12 -2.80
C PRO A 68 -5.74 16.76 -2.57
N GLN A 69 -6.32 16.54 -1.39
CA GLN A 69 -7.65 17.02 -1.04
C GLN A 69 -7.70 18.53 -0.68
N GLU A 70 -6.61 19.26 -0.78
CA GLU A 70 -6.59 20.67 -0.39
C GLU A 70 -7.10 21.58 -1.51
N THR A 71 -8.26 22.10 -1.25
CA THR A 71 -8.89 23.35 -1.67
C THR A 71 -8.35 24.08 -2.91
N GLY A 72 -9.06 23.94 -4.00
CA GLY A 72 -9.18 25.01 -5.03
C GLY A 72 -8.10 25.04 -6.11
N VAL A 73 -7.16 24.10 -6.10
CA VAL A 73 -6.19 23.93 -7.19
C VAL A 73 -6.32 22.51 -7.69
N ASP A 74 -6.62 22.35 -8.98
CA ASP A 74 -6.61 21.04 -9.66
C ASP A 74 -5.16 20.56 -9.82
N LEU A 75 -4.54 20.18 -8.70
CA LEU A 75 -3.19 19.65 -8.68
C LEU A 75 -3.26 18.15 -8.92
N TYR A 76 -2.86 17.71 -10.09
CA TYR A 76 -2.68 16.28 -10.39
C TYR A 76 -1.24 15.89 -10.09
N CYS A 77 -1.07 15.05 -9.07
CA CYS A 77 0.21 14.41 -8.82
C CYS A 77 0.31 13.15 -9.70
N ASP A 78 1.54 12.73 -9.92
CA ASP A 78 1.82 11.48 -10.61
C ASP A 78 1.35 10.27 -9.77
N GLN A 79 1.55 9.07 -10.29
CA GLN A 79 1.18 7.83 -9.61
C GLN A 79 1.82 7.75 -8.22
N ALA A 80 1.13 7.11 -7.26
CA ALA A 80 1.56 7.10 -5.87
C ALA A 80 2.98 6.55 -5.68
N PHE A 81 3.39 5.53 -6.43
CA PHE A 81 4.74 4.96 -6.34
C PHE A 81 5.85 5.92 -6.84
N LEU A 82 5.53 6.87 -7.72
CA LEU A 82 6.44 7.93 -8.13
C LEU A 82 6.41 9.09 -7.13
N ALA A 83 5.23 9.48 -6.67
CA ALA A 83 5.05 10.61 -5.76
C ALA A 83 5.76 10.42 -4.41
N ILE A 84 5.88 9.19 -3.89
CA ILE A 84 6.62 8.91 -2.66
C ILE A 84 8.13 9.13 -2.80
N THR A 85 8.67 9.08 -4.03
CA THR A 85 10.10 9.27 -4.29
C THR A 85 10.48 10.72 -4.57
N LEU A 86 9.51 11.65 -4.54
CA LEU A 86 9.77 13.07 -4.71
C LEU A 86 10.76 13.59 -3.68
N HIS A 87 11.81 14.25 -4.14
CA HIS A 87 12.83 14.89 -3.31
C HIS A 87 13.21 16.25 -3.90
N GLY A 88 13.73 17.13 -3.04
CA GLY A 88 14.23 18.42 -3.51
C GLY A 88 15.52 18.27 -4.27
N SER A 89 15.71 19.02 -5.35
CA SER A 89 17.01 19.08 -6.01
C SER A 89 18.01 19.85 -5.13
N SER A 90 19.27 19.44 -5.18
CA SER A 90 20.33 20.03 -4.34
C SER A 90 20.41 21.55 -4.51
N GLY A 91 20.12 22.30 -3.43
CA GLY A 91 20.19 23.75 -3.37
C GLY A 91 18.86 24.49 -3.45
N ASN A 92 17.73 23.84 -3.73
CA ASN A 92 16.41 24.46 -3.78
C ASN A 92 15.51 23.97 -2.64
N ALA A 93 14.67 24.86 -2.12
CA ALA A 93 13.66 24.46 -1.15
C ALA A 93 12.68 23.45 -1.78
N PHE A 94 12.29 22.44 -1.00
CA PHE A 94 11.33 21.44 -1.46
C PHE A 94 9.96 22.12 -1.69
N PRO A 95 9.40 22.08 -2.90
CA PRO A 95 8.21 22.84 -3.21
C PRO A 95 6.98 22.33 -2.44
N LYS A 96 6.11 23.24 -2.02
CA LYS A 96 4.90 22.89 -1.23
C LYS A 96 4.02 21.86 -1.93
N TRP A 97 3.86 21.97 -3.25
CA TRP A 97 3.07 21.02 -4.03
C TRP A 97 3.65 19.60 -3.96
N ALA A 98 4.96 19.45 -3.96
CA ALA A 98 5.62 18.15 -3.87
C ALA A 98 5.45 17.52 -2.48
N VAL A 99 5.45 18.34 -1.42
CA VAL A 99 5.12 17.89 -0.05
C VAL A 99 3.70 17.35 0.00
N MET A 100 2.74 18.06 -0.61
CA MET A 100 1.34 17.66 -0.66
C MET A 100 1.15 16.37 -1.44
N CYS A 101 1.78 16.24 -2.62
CA CYS A 101 1.75 15.01 -3.42
C CYS A 101 2.33 13.82 -2.66
N ARG A 102 3.48 14.02 -2.02
CA ARG A 102 4.13 12.97 -1.23
C ARG A 102 3.29 12.55 -0.03
N SER A 103 2.72 13.49 0.72
CA SER A 103 1.88 13.17 1.89
C SER A 103 0.62 12.43 1.49
N ALA A 104 -0.03 12.82 0.40
CA ALA A 104 -1.19 12.14 -0.13
C ALA A 104 -0.86 10.73 -0.63
N ALA A 105 0.28 10.54 -1.31
CA ALA A 105 0.76 9.22 -1.73
C ALA A 105 1.05 8.30 -0.54
N VAL A 106 1.70 8.81 0.50
CA VAL A 106 1.91 8.07 1.75
C VAL A 106 0.57 7.71 2.39
N GLY A 107 -0.40 8.62 2.40
CA GLY A 107 -1.76 8.34 2.87
C GLY A 107 -2.43 7.17 2.15
N HIS A 108 -2.35 7.12 0.82
CA HIS A 108 -2.85 6.01 0.01
C HIS A 108 -2.20 4.67 0.41
N LEU A 109 -0.88 4.66 0.59
CA LEU A 109 -0.15 3.46 0.98
C LEU A 109 -0.46 3.03 2.42
N VAL A 110 -0.61 3.97 3.35
CA VAL A 110 -0.98 3.68 4.74
C VAL A 110 -2.38 3.07 4.81
N VAL A 111 -3.36 3.63 4.11
CA VAL A 111 -4.73 3.10 4.08
C VAL A 111 -4.76 1.71 3.47
N SER A 112 -4.10 1.51 2.33
CA SER A 112 -4.10 0.21 1.64
C SER A 112 -3.32 -0.87 2.40
N SER A 113 -2.19 -0.52 3.03
CA SER A 113 -1.45 -1.44 3.89
C SER A 113 -2.21 -1.76 5.17
N GLY A 114 -2.96 -0.80 5.73
CA GLY A 114 -3.84 -1.00 6.86
C GLY A 114 -4.88 -2.11 6.64
N LEU A 115 -5.46 -2.19 5.44
CA LEU A 115 -6.36 -3.28 5.06
C LEU A 115 -5.65 -4.64 5.08
N THR A 116 -4.42 -4.71 4.59
CA THR A 116 -3.61 -5.95 4.60
C THR A 116 -3.29 -6.36 6.03
N VAL A 117 -2.91 -5.41 6.88
CA VAL A 117 -2.64 -5.66 8.31
C VAL A 117 -3.89 -6.13 9.03
N ALA A 118 -5.04 -5.51 8.80
CA ALA A 118 -6.32 -5.92 9.39
C ALA A 118 -6.70 -7.34 8.98
N TRP A 119 -6.53 -7.67 7.70
CA TRP A 119 -6.77 -9.02 7.21
C TRP A 119 -5.82 -10.05 7.84
N LEU A 120 -4.51 -9.73 7.97
CA LEU A 120 -3.54 -10.59 8.65
C LEU A 120 -3.89 -10.80 10.13
N ALA A 121 -4.29 -9.74 10.84
CA ALA A 121 -4.72 -9.82 12.22
C ALA A 121 -5.93 -10.74 12.37
N TRP A 122 -6.91 -10.63 11.46
CA TRP A 122 -8.05 -11.54 11.42
C TRP A 122 -7.61 -12.99 11.20
N CYS A 123 -6.68 -13.26 10.26
CA CYS A 123 -6.12 -14.59 10.02
C CYS A 123 -5.45 -15.15 11.29
N LEU A 124 -4.66 -14.34 11.98
CA LEU A 124 -4.00 -14.73 13.24
C LEU A 124 -5.02 -15.07 14.33
N LEU A 125 -6.07 -14.26 14.51
CA LEU A 125 -7.13 -14.53 15.46
C LEU A 125 -7.83 -15.87 15.17
N GLN A 126 -8.07 -16.19 13.90
CA GLN A 126 -8.66 -17.50 13.52
C GLN A 126 -7.72 -18.67 13.85
N THR A 127 -6.41 -18.50 13.67
CA THR A 127 -5.43 -19.55 14.01
C THR A 127 -5.37 -19.80 15.52
N VAL A 128 -5.40 -18.74 16.34
CA VAL A 128 -5.39 -18.85 17.81
C VAL A 128 -6.69 -19.48 18.31
N SER A 129 -7.83 -19.05 17.80
CA SER A 129 -9.14 -19.61 18.18
C SER A 129 -9.30 -21.07 17.77
N GLY A 130 -8.75 -21.47 16.62
CA GLY A 130 -8.79 -22.86 16.15
C GLY A 130 -7.94 -23.82 16.99
N ARG A 131 -6.87 -23.34 17.63
CA ARG A 131 -6.01 -24.17 18.50
C ARG A 131 -6.63 -24.43 19.90
N ARG A 132 -7.63 -23.65 20.29
CA ARG A 132 -8.30 -23.79 21.61
C ARG A 132 -9.48 -24.78 21.59
N ARG A 133 -9.81 -25.33 20.44
CA ARG A 133 -10.84 -26.36 20.29
C ARG A 133 -10.18 -27.72 20.00
#